data_4122d750a86bf94d7bee6b5c2da1dde5
#
_entry.id   4122d750a86bf94d7bee6b5c2da1dde5
#
_cell.length_a   1.000
_cell.length_b   1.000
_cell.length_c   1.000
_cell.angle_alpha   90.00
_cell.angle_beta   90.00
_cell.angle_gamma   90.00
#
_symmetry.space_group_name_H-M   'P 1'
#
loop_
_entity.id
_entity.type
_entity.pdbx_description
1 polymer ?
#
loop_
_entity_poly.entity_id
_entity_poly.type
_entity_poly.pdbx_seq_one_letter_code
_entity_poly.pdbx_strand_id
1 'polypeptide(L)'
;MGERRYKVLALASHPVQYMAPNFRRLAKREEIDLQVAYCSLDGAEPARDPDFQIDVQWDVPLLDGYDWALVSSADRRPRKLPSAFNLDLWRIVRKGTFDAVLCFTGYRNLTFWTAWLAARASNAAFLFGTDARSLIPRDGSRWKTYFKKLFWPYLFSLADQVIAPSSDSRDLMYSLGISKQRVTLIPYSVDNDWWIERSKSVDTRAVRAKWGASESDVVILFCAKLQSWKRPLDLLRAFPQVSKSAVLVYAGEGPLRSELEAEATLLGVGDRVRFLGFVNQSGLPEVYTSSDLMVLPSEYEPFAVVVNEAMCCGCPVASSDHVGAARDLIAPVCPEFVFPCGDVERLAAILAKAVQDRSKLATLSHAYQSRILSWSPQQNIEATVEAIHAAASRKVTKA
;
A
#
# COMPACT_ATOMS: atom_id res chain seq x y z
N MET A 1 14.91 -1.40 -36.30
CA MET A 1 15.61 -2.16 -35.26
C MET A 1 14.55 -2.52 -34.24
N GLY A 2 14.26 -3.81 -34.07
CA GLY A 2 13.30 -4.24 -33.04
C GLY A 2 13.77 -3.78 -31.66
N GLU A 3 12.89 -3.20 -30.87
CA GLU A 3 13.21 -2.84 -29.50
C GLU A 3 13.64 -4.09 -28.72
N ARG A 4 14.71 -3.96 -27.93
CA ARG A 4 15.24 -5.07 -27.12
C ARG A 4 14.21 -5.48 -26.08
N ARG A 5 13.80 -6.74 -26.08
CA ARG A 5 12.94 -7.33 -25.07
C ARG A 5 13.79 -7.75 -23.85
N TYR A 6 13.45 -7.25 -22.67
CA TYR A 6 14.14 -7.57 -21.42
C TYR A 6 13.47 -8.71 -20.69
N LYS A 7 14.23 -9.75 -20.36
CA LYS A 7 13.75 -10.84 -19.51
C LYS A 7 13.89 -10.49 -18.04
N VAL A 8 12.78 -10.41 -17.33
CA VAL A 8 12.68 -9.84 -15.99
C VAL A 8 12.10 -10.86 -15.02
N LEU A 9 12.78 -11.06 -13.88
CA LEU A 9 12.25 -11.79 -12.74
C LEU A 9 11.79 -10.80 -11.67
N ALA A 10 10.51 -10.84 -11.30
CA ALA A 10 9.98 -10.14 -10.13
C ALA A 10 9.88 -11.14 -8.95
N LEU A 11 10.57 -10.89 -7.85
CA LEU A 11 10.54 -11.70 -6.64
C LEU A 11 9.67 -11.04 -5.59
N ALA A 12 8.56 -11.66 -5.21
CA ALA A 12 7.65 -11.18 -4.16
C ALA A 12 7.47 -12.23 -3.04
N SER A 13 7.14 -11.78 -1.84
CA SER A 13 6.92 -12.68 -0.69
C SER A 13 5.67 -13.54 -0.89
N HIS A 14 4.58 -12.94 -1.33
CA HIS A 14 3.28 -13.58 -1.59
C HIS A 14 2.47 -12.71 -2.58
N PRO A 15 1.43 -13.25 -3.19
CA PRO A 15 0.52 -12.47 -4.02
C PRO A 15 -0.21 -11.40 -3.20
N VAL A 16 -0.26 -10.17 -3.75
CA VAL A 16 -0.90 -9.02 -3.10
C VAL A 16 -1.83 -8.33 -4.09
N GLN A 17 -3.03 -7.96 -3.64
CA GLN A 17 -4.10 -7.45 -4.48
C GLN A 17 -3.77 -6.16 -5.25
N TYR A 18 -2.89 -5.31 -4.71
CA TYR A 18 -2.46 -4.10 -5.42
C TYR A 18 -1.23 -4.31 -6.33
N MET A 19 -0.47 -5.41 -6.14
CA MET A 19 0.68 -5.75 -7.00
C MET A 19 0.28 -6.57 -8.23
N ALA A 20 -0.66 -7.50 -8.08
CA ALA A 20 -1.09 -8.40 -9.16
C ALA A 20 -1.56 -7.64 -10.42
N PRO A 21 -2.36 -6.57 -10.34
CA PRO A 21 -2.71 -5.76 -11.51
C PRO A 21 -1.51 -5.12 -12.21
N ASN A 22 -0.50 -4.69 -11.43
CA ASN A 22 0.72 -4.12 -11.99
C ASN A 22 1.54 -5.20 -12.72
N PHE A 23 1.67 -6.41 -12.18
CA PHE A 23 2.33 -7.52 -12.88
C PHE A 23 1.60 -7.90 -14.18
N ARG A 24 0.25 -7.93 -14.18
CA ARG A 24 -0.54 -8.15 -15.41
C ARG A 24 -0.29 -7.09 -16.48
N ARG A 25 -0.19 -5.83 -16.08
CA ARG A 25 0.09 -4.72 -17.01
C ARG A 25 1.54 -4.76 -17.49
N LEU A 26 2.50 -5.07 -16.63
CA LEU A 26 3.91 -5.19 -16.97
C LEU A 26 4.15 -6.37 -17.94
N ALA A 27 3.48 -7.51 -17.74
CA ALA A 27 3.56 -8.67 -18.62
C ALA A 27 3.00 -8.42 -20.03
N LYS A 28 2.15 -7.40 -20.22
CA LYS A 28 1.60 -7.01 -21.53
C LYS A 28 2.50 -6.06 -22.31
N ARG A 29 3.61 -5.60 -21.71
CA ARG A 29 4.55 -4.70 -22.39
C ARG A 29 5.40 -5.52 -23.37
N GLU A 30 5.47 -5.09 -24.63
CA GLU A 30 6.21 -5.80 -25.70
C GLU A 30 7.71 -5.90 -25.39
N GLU A 31 8.26 -4.86 -24.72
CA GLU A 31 9.66 -4.81 -24.33
C GLU A 31 10.01 -5.64 -23.07
N ILE A 32 9.02 -6.29 -22.41
CA ILE A 32 9.22 -7.04 -21.17
C ILE A 32 8.81 -8.52 -21.37
N ASP A 33 9.64 -9.43 -20.91
CA ASP A 33 9.34 -10.85 -20.71
C ASP A 33 9.37 -11.11 -19.21
N LEU A 34 8.19 -11.04 -18.57
CA LEU A 34 8.04 -11.08 -17.11
C LEU A 34 7.80 -12.50 -16.61
N GLN A 35 8.59 -12.92 -15.63
CA GLN A 35 8.28 -14.03 -14.73
C GLN A 35 8.20 -13.53 -13.29
N VAL A 36 7.17 -13.95 -12.54
CA VAL A 36 7.02 -13.62 -11.12
C VAL A 36 7.34 -14.84 -10.26
N ALA A 37 8.21 -14.68 -9.26
CA ALA A 37 8.53 -15.73 -8.29
C ALA A 37 7.95 -15.36 -6.92
N TYR A 38 7.12 -16.25 -6.37
CA TYR A 38 6.52 -16.10 -5.05
C TYR A 38 7.18 -17.01 -4.02
N CYS A 39 7.40 -16.47 -2.81
CA CYS A 39 7.87 -17.28 -1.67
C CYS A 39 6.72 -18.04 -0.99
N SER A 40 5.47 -17.56 -1.06
CA SER A 40 4.25 -18.24 -0.60
C SER A 40 3.03 -17.84 -1.45
N LEU A 41 1.96 -18.60 -1.32
CA LEU A 41 0.67 -18.30 -1.96
C LEU A 41 -0.35 -17.73 -0.96
N ASP A 42 0.10 -17.26 0.21
CA ASP A 42 -0.76 -16.61 1.20
C ASP A 42 -1.57 -15.49 0.54
N GLY A 43 -2.86 -15.47 0.78
CA GLY A 43 -3.78 -14.49 0.19
C GLY A 43 -4.42 -14.93 -1.14
N ALA A 44 -3.72 -15.69 -2.00
CA ALA A 44 -4.34 -16.40 -3.12
C ALA A 44 -5.01 -17.70 -2.64
N GLU A 45 -4.43 -18.35 -1.64
CA GLU A 45 -5.01 -19.45 -0.91
C GLU A 45 -5.44 -18.96 0.49
N PRO A 46 -6.43 -19.63 1.14
CA PRO A 46 -6.83 -19.29 2.50
C PRO A 46 -5.64 -19.37 3.46
N ALA A 47 -5.36 -18.29 4.17
CA ALA A 47 -4.29 -18.24 5.15
C ALA A 47 -4.70 -17.42 6.36
N ARG A 48 -4.27 -17.84 7.55
CA ARG A 48 -4.50 -17.09 8.79
C ARG A 48 -3.76 -15.77 8.75
N ASP A 49 -4.48 -14.67 8.69
CA ASP A 49 -3.87 -13.34 8.87
C ASP A 49 -3.75 -13.07 10.38
N PRO A 50 -2.51 -12.92 10.90
CA PRO A 50 -2.29 -12.74 12.33
C PRO A 50 -2.78 -11.39 12.85
N ASP A 51 -2.93 -10.42 11.95
CA ASP A 51 -3.33 -9.06 12.30
C ASP A 51 -4.86 -8.89 12.29
N PHE A 52 -5.56 -9.52 11.35
CA PHE A 52 -7.03 -9.61 11.36
C PHE A 52 -7.54 -10.70 12.33
N GLN A 53 -6.69 -11.68 12.69
CA GLN A 53 -7.02 -12.85 13.52
C GLN A 53 -8.06 -13.79 12.89
N ILE A 54 -8.30 -13.70 11.60
CA ILE A 54 -9.18 -14.53 10.80
C ILE A 54 -8.43 -15.14 9.62
N ASP A 55 -9.02 -16.16 8.99
CA ASP A 55 -8.53 -16.69 7.73
C ASP A 55 -8.94 -15.74 6.60
N VAL A 56 -7.98 -15.31 5.79
CA VAL A 56 -8.18 -14.38 4.69
C VAL A 56 -7.80 -15.06 3.38
N GLN A 57 -8.70 -14.99 2.41
CA GLN A 57 -8.45 -15.23 1.00
C GLN A 57 -9.02 -14.05 0.23
N TRP A 58 -8.22 -13.43 -0.61
CA TRP A 58 -8.69 -12.32 -1.42
C TRP A 58 -9.62 -12.83 -2.51
N ASP A 59 -10.75 -12.15 -2.70
CA ASP A 59 -11.82 -12.49 -3.65
C ASP A 59 -11.62 -11.88 -5.04
N VAL A 60 -10.38 -11.54 -5.36
CA VAL A 60 -9.96 -11.03 -6.67
C VAL A 60 -8.85 -11.91 -7.24
N PRO A 61 -8.72 -12.03 -8.58
CA PRO A 61 -7.68 -12.86 -9.19
C PRO A 61 -6.30 -12.26 -8.90
N LEU A 62 -5.43 -13.04 -8.25
CA LEU A 62 -4.08 -12.61 -7.88
C LEU A 62 -2.98 -13.19 -8.77
N LEU A 63 -3.22 -14.32 -9.43
CA LEU A 63 -2.20 -15.07 -10.16
C LEU A 63 -2.43 -15.09 -11.68
N ASP A 64 -3.52 -14.50 -12.16
CA ASP A 64 -3.92 -14.54 -13.56
C ASP A 64 -3.21 -13.46 -14.39
N GLY A 65 -2.91 -13.81 -15.67
CA GLY A 65 -2.48 -12.85 -16.69
C GLY A 65 -0.99 -12.52 -16.70
N TYR A 66 -0.16 -13.32 -16.03
CA TYR A 66 1.30 -13.30 -16.10
C TYR A 66 1.88 -14.66 -15.69
N ASP A 67 3.11 -14.95 -16.15
CA ASP A 67 3.80 -16.18 -15.76
C ASP A 67 4.33 -16.08 -14.33
N TRP A 68 4.06 -17.11 -13.53
CA TRP A 68 4.55 -17.16 -12.17
C TRP A 68 5.05 -18.53 -11.75
N ALA A 69 5.88 -18.57 -10.72
CA ALA A 69 6.39 -19.80 -10.10
C ALA A 69 6.44 -19.66 -8.58
N LEU A 70 6.18 -20.75 -7.90
CA LEU A 70 6.41 -20.84 -6.44
C LEU A 70 7.86 -21.27 -6.20
N VAL A 71 8.54 -20.56 -5.30
CA VAL A 71 9.89 -20.90 -4.87
C VAL A 71 9.81 -21.89 -3.71
N SER A 72 9.90 -23.17 -3.99
CA SER A 72 9.45 -24.29 -3.14
C SER A 72 10.15 -24.47 -1.81
N SER A 73 11.36 -23.95 -1.64
CA SER A 73 12.12 -24.12 -0.38
C SER A 73 11.83 -23.05 0.69
N ALA A 74 10.99 -22.05 0.38
CA ALA A 74 10.71 -20.94 1.29
C ALA A 74 9.56 -21.23 2.28
N ASP A 75 8.76 -22.35 2.14
CA ASP A 75 7.37 -22.14 2.35
C ASP A 75 6.56 -22.95 3.22
N ARG A 76 7.09 -23.76 4.08
CA ARG A 76 6.30 -24.44 5.10
C ARG A 76 6.64 -23.99 6.53
N ARG A 77 7.35 -22.89 6.69
CA ARG A 77 7.78 -22.38 8.00
C ARG A 77 6.95 -21.15 8.41
N PRO A 78 6.60 -21.04 9.69
CA PRO A 78 5.92 -19.85 10.20
C PRO A 78 6.73 -18.58 9.86
N ARG A 79 6.06 -17.48 9.48
CA ARG A 79 6.64 -16.17 9.12
C ARG A 79 7.72 -15.60 10.07
N LYS A 80 7.87 -16.20 11.26
CA LYS A 80 8.82 -15.75 12.33
C LYS A 80 10.23 -16.34 12.23
N LEU A 81 10.45 -17.35 11.39
CA LEU A 81 11.79 -17.95 11.25
C LEU A 81 12.52 -17.36 10.05
N PRO A 82 13.85 -17.11 10.14
CA PRO A 82 14.64 -16.69 9.00
C PRO A 82 14.49 -17.72 7.87
N SER A 83 14.16 -17.26 6.65
CA SER A 83 14.13 -18.14 5.48
C SER A 83 15.52 -18.76 5.28
N ALA A 84 15.57 -20.06 5.01
CA ALA A 84 16.81 -20.73 4.63
C ALA A 84 17.30 -20.19 3.27
N PHE A 85 18.59 -20.39 2.95
CA PHE A 85 19.14 -20.10 1.63
C PHE A 85 18.33 -20.87 0.59
N ASN A 86 17.74 -20.14 -0.39
CA ASN A 86 16.78 -20.70 -1.31
C ASN A 86 17.46 -21.18 -2.57
N LEU A 87 17.79 -22.49 -2.62
CA LEU A 87 18.46 -23.11 -3.75
C LEU A 87 17.63 -23.10 -5.03
N ASP A 88 16.30 -23.17 -4.93
CA ASP A 88 15.43 -23.14 -6.12
C ASP A 88 15.42 -21.75 -6.74
N LEU A 89 15.36 -20.68 -5.91
CA LEU A 89 15.52 -19.33 -6.40
C LEU A 89 16.88 -19.13 -7.08
N TRP A 90 17.95 -19.65 -6.49
CA TRP A 90 19.27 -19.60 -7.10
C TRP A 90 19.27 -20.26 -8.48
N ARG A 91 18.66 -21.45 -8.62
CA ARG A 91 18.55 -22.16 -9.89
C ARG A 91 17.68 -21.40 -10.89
N ILE A 92 16.54 -20.85 -10.48
CA ILE A 92 15.64 -20.05 -11.32
C ILE A 92 16.41 -18.87 -11.92
N VAL A 93 17.08 -18.06 -11.10
CA VAL A 93 17.83 -16.88 -11.56
C VAL A 93 18.99 -17.28 -12.49
N ARG A 94 19.74 -18.34 -12.14
CA ARG A 94 20.91 -18.77 -12.92
C ARG A 94 20.53 -19.41 -14.27
N LYS A 95 19.46 -20.20 -14.31
CA LYS A 95 19.00 -20.87 -15.54
C LYS A 95 18.15 -19.96 -16.43
N GLY A 96 17.47 -18.99 -15.82
CA GLY A 96 16.53 -18.12 -16.50
C GLY A 96 17.16 -17.08 -17.42
N THR A 97 18.47 -16.82 -17.32
CA THR A 97 19.18 -15.79 -18.11
C THR A 97 18.49 -14.42 -18.11
N PHE A 98 18.07 -13.97 -16.94
CA PHE A 98 17.37 -12.69 -16.77
C PHE A 98 18.30 -11.50 -17.00
N ASP A 99 17.79 -10.45 -17.62
CA ASP A 99 18.43 -9.13 -17.73
C ASP A 99 18.32 -8.34 -16.43
N ALA A 100 17.20 -8.53 -15.71
CA ALA A 100 16.94 -7.83 -14.45
C ALA A 100 16.17 -8.70 -13.44
N VAL A 101 16.46 -8.45 -12.15
CA VAL A 101 15.73 -9.02 -11.01
C VAL A 101 15.16 -7.86 -10.20
N LEU A 102 13.81 -7.75 -10.14
CA LEU A 102 13.09 -6.83 -9.25
C LEU A 102 12.78 -7.55 -7.93
N CYS A 103 13.36 -7.10 -6.84
CA CYS A 103 13.21 -7.75 -5.54
C CYS A 103 12.30 -6.94 -4.61
N PHE A 104 11.10 -7.45 -4.33
CA PHE A 104 10.12 -6.89 -3.41
C PHE A 104 10.17 -7.56 -2.02
N THR A 105 11.14 -8.45 -1.78
CA THR A 105 11.37 -9.02 -0.45
C THR A 105 12.35 -8.16 0.36
N GLY A 106 12.16 -8.11 1.69
CA GLY A 106 13.02 -7.30 2.56
C GLY A 106 14.41 -7.93 2.78
N TYR A 107 15.44 -7.10 2.94
CA TYR A 107 16.84 -7.48 3.17
C TYR A 107 17.08 -8.30 4.45
N ARG A 108 16.10 -8.37 5.35
CA ARG A 108 16.15 -9.23 6.54
C ARG A 108 15.93 -10.70 6.24
N ASN A 109 15.44 -11.04 5.04
CA ASN A 109 15.20 -12.40 4.59
C ASN A 109 16.41 -12.93 3.80
N LEU A 110 16.82 -14.17 4.04
CA LEU A 110 17.89 -14.80 3.27
C LEU A 110 17.57 -14.91 1.78
N THR A 111 16.29 -14.99 1.43
CA THR A 111 15.81 -14.98 0.04
C THR A 111 16.26 -13.73 -0.73
N PHE A 112 16.27 -12.55 -0.08
CA PHE A 112 16.84 -11.33 -0.67
C PHE A 112 18.31 -11.51 -1.05
N TRP A 113 19.12 -12.02 -0.14
CA TRP A 113 20.56 -12.22 -0.36
C TRP A 113 20.82 -13.30 -1.41
N THR A 114 20.01 -14.37 -1.44
CA THR A 114 20.08 -15.38 -2.50
C THR A 114 19.80 -14.76 -3.86
N ALA A 115 18.75 -13.94 -3.97
CA ALA A 115 18.39 -13.25 -5.22
C ALA A 115 19.51 -12.30 -5.68
N TRP A 116 20.06 -11.51 -4.76
CA TRP A 116 21.15 -10.59 -5.05
C TRP A 116 22.41 -11.32 -5.53
N LEU A 117 22.85 -12.36 -4.80
CA LEU A 117 24.02 -13.16 -5.19
C LEU A 117 23.81 -13.84 -6.55
N ALA A 118 22.63 -14.42 -6.79
CA ALA A 118 22.32 -15.08 -8.05
C ALA A 118 22.29 -14.10 -9.23
N ALA A 119 21.69 -12.92 -9.04
CA ALA A 119 21.67 -11.86 -10.05
C ALA A 119 23.12 -11.40 -10.37
N ARG A 120 23.95 -11.17 -9.36
CA ARG A 120 25.39 -10.85 -9.54
C ARG A 120 26.13 -11.94 -10.33
N ALA A 121 25.92 -13.20 -9.97
CA ALA A 121 26.57 -14.34 -10.62
C ALA A 121 26.08 -14.57 -12.07
N SER A 122 24.92 -14.03 -12.44
CA SER A 122 24.34 -14.11 -13.80
C SER A 122 24.52 -12.81 -14.60
N ASN A 123 25.19 -11.81 -14.05
CA ASN A 123 25.30 -10.47 -14.63
C ASN A 123 23.95 -9.77 -14.86
N ALA A 124 22.88 -10.21 -14.16
CA ALA A 124 21.58 -9.56 -14.19
C ALA A 124 21.61 -8.25 -13.36
N ALA A 125 20.86 -7.25 -13.78
CA ALA A 125 20.65 -6.04 -12.99
C ALA A 125 19.78 -6.36 -11.77
N PHE A 126 20.12 -5.81 -10.60
CA PHE A 126 19.39 -6.04 -9.36
C PHE A 126 18.72 -4.74 -8.90
N LEU A 127 17.38 -4.76 -8.86
CA LEU A 127 16.56 -3.62 -8.46
C LEU A 127 15.81 -3.97 -7.16
N PHE A 128 15.93 -3.10 -6.16
CA PHE A 128 15.12 -3.22 -4.95
C PHE A 128 14.98 -1.84 -4.29
N GLY A 129 14.09 -1.75 -3.32
CA GLY A 129 13.82 -0.51 -2.62
C GLY A 129 13.27 -0.72 -1.22
N THR A 130 12.70 0.35 -0.67
CA THR A 130 12.03 0.35 0.62
C THR A 130 10.87 1.31 0.60
N ASP A 131 9.83 0.97 1.34
CA ASP A 131 8.69 1.81 1.64
C ASP A 131 8.90 2.71 2.87
N ALA A 132 10.07 2.61 3.51
CA ALA A 132 10.41 3.45 4.66
C ALA A 132 10.46 4.93 4.28
N ARG A 133 9.85 5.77 5.11
CA ARG A 133 9.80 7.23 4.97
C ARG A 133 10.93 7.93 5.72
N SER A 134 11.47 7.27 6.74
CA SER A 134 12.53 7.79 7.59
C SER A 134 13.40 6.65 8.13
N LEU A 135 14.53 7.00 8.71
CA LEU A 135 15.40 6.03 9.41
C LEU A 135 14.83 5.62 10.78
N ILE A 136 13.91 6.41 11.33
CA ILE A 136 13.33 6.15 12.65
C ILE A 136 12.43 4.90 12.54
N PRO A 137 12.73 3.85 13.29
CA PRO A 137 11.87 2.67 13.33
C PRO A 137 10.60 2.96 14.13
N ARG A 138 9.56 2.16 13.93
CA ARG A 138 8.27 2.30 14.61
C ARG A 138 8.38 2.34 16.15
N ASP A 139 9.34 1.60 16.73
CA ASP A 139 9.59 1.57 18.17
C ASP A 139 10.41 2.77 18.69
N GLY A 140 10.71 3.75 17.86
CA GLY A 140 11.49 4.93 18.20
C GLY A 140 12.95 4.67 18.58
N SER A 141 13.45 3.45 18.40
CA SER A 141 14.76 3.01 18.89
C SER A 141 15.92 3.77 18.24
N ARG A 142 16.65 4.55 19.04
CA ARG A 142 17.79 5.38 18.60
C ARG A 142 18.96 4.55 18.05
N TRP A 143 19.25 3.39 18.66
CA TRP A 143 20.34 2.52 18.19
C TRP A 143 20.03 1.91 16.81
N LYS A 144 18.76 1.53 16.55
CA LYS A 144 18.34 1.04 15.23
C LYS A 144 18.42 2.14 14.18
N THR A 145 18.08 3.37 14.56
CA THR A 145 18.22 4.55 13.67
C THR A 145 19.68 4.77 13.31
N TYR A 146 20.58 4.73 14.30
CA TYR A 146 22.02 4.88 14.07
C TYR A 146 22.58 3.74 13.19
N PHE A 147 22.20 2.49 13.48
CA PHE A 147 22.60 1.34 12.66
C PHE A 147 22.11 1.48 11.21
N LYS A 148 20.85 1.87 11.00
CA LYS A 148 20.31 2.12 9.65
C LYS A 148 21.09 3.22 8.93
N LYS A 149 21.43 4.31 9.63
CA LYS A 149 22.19 5.43 9.05
C LYS A 149 23.55 5.00 8.53
N LEU A 150 24.21 4.05 9.21
CA LEU A 150 25.50 3.52 8.79
C LEU A 150 25.35 2.42 7.71
N PHE A 151 24.42 1.51 7.90
CA PHE A 151 24.28 0.31 7.07
C PHE A 151 23.54 0.55 5.75
N TRP A 152 22.48 1.37 5.74
CA TRP A 152 21.62 1.54 4.57
C TRP A 152 22.31 2.17 3.35
N PRO A 153 23.23 3.12 3.45
CA PRO A 153 23.98 3.58 2.28
C PRO A 153 24.69 2.42 1.55
N TYR A 154 25.31 1.51 2.30
CA TYR A 154 25.96 0.33 1.71
C TYR A 154 24.94 -0.65 1.15
N LEU A 155 23.86 -0.93 1.88
CA LEU A 155 22.79 -1.82 1.42
C LEU A 155 22.21 -1.34 0.09
N PHE A 156 21.80 -0.08 -0.01
CA PHE A 156 21.20 0.48 -1.24
C PHE A 156 22.24 0.68 -2.35
N SER A 157 23.54 0.74 -2.03
CA SER A 157 24.59 0.71 -3.04
C SER A 157 24.70 -0.63 -3.78
N LEU A 158 24.15 -1.71 -3.23
CA LEU A 158 24.11 -3.03 -3.88
C LEU A 158 23.13 -3.09 -5.05
N ALA A 159 22.09 -2.23 -5.07
CA ALA A 159 21.16 -2.14 -6.19
C ALA A 159 21.81 -1.49 -7.41
N ASP A 160 21.52 -1.98 -8.60
CA ASP A 160 21.82 -1.26 -9.85
C ASP A 160 20.83 -0.11 -10.06
N GLN A 161 19.59 -0.24 -9.56
CA GLN A 161 18.59 0.83 -9.43
C GLN A 161 17.78 0.65 -8.14
N VAL A 162 17.56 1.74 -7.41
CA VAL A 162 16.76 1.76 -6.20
C VAL A 162 15.32 2.17 -6.54
N ILE A 163 14.35 1.40 -6.05
CA ILE A 163 12.92 1.65 -6.21
C ILE A 163 12.42 2.42 -4.99
N ALA A 164 11.80 3.56 -5.23
CA ALA A 164 11.14 4.37 -4.20
C ALA A 164 9.62 4.45 -4.50
N PRO A 165 8.74 3.90 -3.66
CA PRO A 165 7.30 3.87 -3.93
C PRO A 165 6.56 5.16 -3.56
N SER A 166 7.23 6.14 -2.96
CA SER A 166 6.69 7.44 -2.56
C SER A 166 7.76 8.52 -2.62
N SER A 167 7.34 9.79 -2.60
CA SER A 167 8.27 10.92 -2.53
C SER A 167 9.10 10.90 -1.24
N ASP A 168 8.53 10.48 -0.11
CA ASP A 168 9.27 10.37 1.15
C ASP A 168 10.37 9.30 1.08
N SER A 169 10.06 8.12 0.50
CA SER A 169 11.07 7.05 0.32
C SER A 169 12.17 7.50 -0.62
N ARG A 170 11.83 8.22 -1.70
CA ARG A 170 12.80 8.77 -2.65
C ARG A 170 13.74 9.78 -1.97
N ASP A 171 13.17 10.72 -1.23
CA ASP A 171 13.94 11.76 -0.54
C ASP A 171 14.81 11.17 0.57
N LEU A 172 14.33 10.10 1.23
CA LEU A 172 15.15 9.32 2.16
C LEU A 172 16.38 8.72 1.46
N MET A 173 16.24 8.14 0.26
CA MET A 173 17.38 7.61 -0.49
C MET A 173 18.39 8.71 -0.84
N TYR A 174 17.91 9.88 -1.23
CA TYR A 174 18.80 11.03 -1.50
C TYR A 174 19.54 11.48 -0.24
N SER A 175 18.88 11.51 0.91
CA SER A 175 19.49 11.85 2.21
C SER A 175 20.57 10.87 2.67
N LEU A 176 20.49 9.63 2.17
CA LEU A 176 21.52 8.58 2.39
C LEU A 176 22.67 8.65 1.38
N GLY A 177 22.70 9.65 0.50
CA GLY A 177 23.77 9.82 -0.49
C GLY A 177 23.62 8.94 -1.74
N ILE A 178 22.46 8.31 -1.95
CA ILE A 178 22.20 7.56 -3.19
C ILE A 178 21.98 8.57 -4.33
N SER A 179 22.74 8.40 -5.41
CA SER A 179 22.65 9.28 -6.59
C SER A 179 21.25 9.30 -7.19
N LYS A 180 20.78 10.49 -7.58
CA LYS A 180 19.45 10.69 -8.18
C LYS A 180 19.20 9.80 -9.40
N GLN A 181 20.25 9.58 -10.23
CA GLN A 181 20.15 8.69 -11.39
C GLN A 181 19.95 7.21 -11.05
N ARG A 182 20.20 6.85 -9.78
CA ARG A 182 20.03 5.48 -9.28
C ARG A 182 18.76 5.29 -8.45
N VAL A 183 17.89 6.28 -8.36
CA VAL A 183 16.61 6.19 -7.64
C VAL A 183 15.48 6.49 -8.60
N THR A 184 14.57 5.56 -8.77
CA THR A 184 13.35 5.75 -9.56
C THR A 184 12.14 5.76 -8.63
N LEU A 185 11.30 6.79 -8.74
CA LEU A 185 10.00 6.83 -8.10
C LEU A 185 9.05 5.93 -8.89
N ILE A 186 8.71 4.78 -8.34
CA ILE A 186 7.71 3.83 -8.86
C ILE A 186 6.51 3.89 -7.91
N PRO A 187 5.48 4.69 -8.22
CA PRO A 187 4.42 5.01 -7.28
C PRO A 187 3.62 3.77 -6.88
N TYR A 188 3.28 3.65 -5.58
CA TYR A 188 2.28 2.68 -5.17
C TYR A 188 0.97 2.98 -5.90
N SER A 189 0.44 2.00 -6.61
CA SER A 189 -0.80 2.12 -7.37
C SER A 189 -1.72 0.93 -7.11
N VAL A 190 -3.00 1.15 -7.34
CA VAL A 190 -4.03 0.11 -7.38
C VAL A 190 -4.57 0.01 -8.80
N ASP A 191 -5.46 -0.93 -9.10
CA ASP A 191 -6.11 -0.97 -10.41
C ASP A 191 -7.19 0.11 -10.50
N ASN A 192 -6.79 1.37 -10.82
CA ASN A 192 -7.68 2.52 -10.83
C ASN A 192 -8.94 2.27 -11.66
N ASP A 193 -8.79 1.63 -12.84
CA ASP A 193 -9.90 1.35 -13.74
C ASP A 193 -10.93 0.42 -13.09
N TRP A 194 -10.44 -0.63 -12.39
CA TRP A 194 -11.27 -1.59 -11.69
C TRP A 194 -12.09 -0.93 -10.56
N TRP A 195 -11.44 -0.04 -9.76
CA TRP A 195 -12.08 0.66 -8.66
C TRP A 195 -13.11 1.66 -9.15
N ILE A 196 -12.75 2.48 -10.15
CA ILE A 196 -13.63 3.49 -10.75
C ILE A 196 -14.85 2.84 -11.41
N GLU A 197 -14.67 1.76 -12.15
CA GLU A 197 -15.79 1.10 -12.83
C GLU A 197 -16.78 0.49 -11.83
N ARG A 198 -16.28 -0.17 -10.79
CA ARG A 198 -17.14 -0.75 -9.76
C ARG A 198 -17.87 0.30 -8.93
N SER A 199 -17.28 1.45 -8.69
CA SER A 199 -17.93 2.54 -7.95
C SER A 199 -19.17 3.09 -8.68
N LYS A 200 -19.19 3.08 -10.02
CA LYS A 200 -20.32 3.59 -10.81
C LYS A 200 -21.61 2.78 -10.65
N SER A 201 -21.50 1.50 -10.31
CA SER A 201 -22.66 0.59 -10.19
C SER A 201 -23.23 0.51 -8.78
N VAL A 202 -22.69 1.27 -7.81
CA VAL A 202 -23.08 1.20 -6.41
C VAL A 202 -24.39 1.94 -6.16
N ASP A 203 -25.40 1.26 -5.61
CA ASP A 203 -26.57 1.89 -5.02
C ASP A 203 -26.22 2.43 -3.61
N THR A 204 -25.66 3.63 -3.57
CA THR A 204 -25.23 4.27 -2.33
C THR A 204 -26.37 4.46 -1.33
N ARG A 205 -27.61 4.67 -1.81
CA ARG A 205 -28.79 4.82 -0.95
C ARG A 205 -29.10 3.53 -0.21
N ALA A 206 -29.12 2.41 -0.93
CA ALA A 206 -29.36 1.10 -0.32
C ALA A 206 -28.26 0.71 0.67
N VAL A 207 -27.01 1.00 0.35
CA VAL A 207 -25.86 0.72 1.25
C VAL A 207 -25.94 1.58 2.52
N ARG A 208 -26.17 2.89 2.40
CA ARG A 208 -26.29 3.82 3.54
C ARG A 208 -27.46 3.47 4.45
N ALA A 209 -28.59 3.04 3.87
CA ALA A 209 -29.76 2.58 4.65
C ALA A 209 -29.41 1.39 5.57
N LYS A 210 -28.58 0.44 5.12
CA LYS A 210 -28.09 -0.68 5.97
C LYS A 210 -27.28 -0.18 7.16
N TRP A 211 -26.64 0.98 7.04
CA TRP A 211 -25.86 1.60 8.13
C TRP A 211 -26.71 2.50 9.02
N GLY A 212 -27.99 2.68 8.70
CA GLY A 212 -28.88 3.61 9.39
C GLY A 212 -28.57 5.07 9.09
N ALA A 213 -27.88 5.33 7.98
CA ALA A 213 -27.59 6.66 7.49
C ALA A 213 -28.60 7.09 6.43
N SER A 214 -29.17 8.29 6.60
CA SER A 214 -30.03 8.93 5.60
C SER A 214 -29.21 9.59 4.48
N GLU A 215 -29.86 10.07 3.44
CA GLU A 215 -29.19 10.84 2.37
C GLU A 215 -28.60 12.18 2.88
N SER A 216 -29.18 12.73 3.95
CA SER A 216 -28.71 13.98 4.57
C SER A 216 -27.56 13.80 5.55
N ASP A 217 -27.32 12.59 6.04
CA ASP A 217 -26.22 12.32 6.98
C ASP A 217 -24.87 12.34 6.27
N VAL A 218 -23.79 12.64 7.00
CA VAL A 218 -22.42 12.48 6.53
C VAL A 218 -21.88 11.17 7.05
N VAL A 219 -21.42 10.30 6.17
CA VAL A 219 -20.79 9.04 6.52
C VAL A 219 -19.28 9.20 6.59
N ILE A 220 -18.72 9.02 7.79
CA ILE A 220 -17.30 9.03 8.06
C ILE A 220 -16.84 7.58 8.12
N LEU A 221 -15.80 7.23 7.37
CA LEU A 221 -15.28 5.87 7.24
C LEU A 221 -13.90 5.74 7.89
N PHE A 222 -13.72 4.68 8.65
CA PHE A 222 -12.41 4.11 8.95
C PHE A 222 -12.27 2.78 8.22
N CYS A 223 -11.25 2.62 7.37
CA CYS A 223 -11.01 1.38 6.61
C CYS A 223 -9.58 0.89 6.81
N ALA A 224 -9.38 0.07 7.84
CA ALA A 224 -8.09 -0.57 8.17
C ALA A 224 -8.28 -1.66 9.24
N LYS A 225 -7.21 -2.43 9.51
CA LYS A 225 -7.14 -3.34 10.66
C LYS A 225 -7.34 -2.57 11.97
N LEU A 226 -8.16 -3.09 12.89
CA LEU A 226 -8.44 -2.47 14.18
C LEU A 226 -7.30 -2.74 15.18
N GLN A 227 -6.16 -2.06 14.95
CA GLN A 227 -4.92 -2.21 15.71
C GLN A 227 -4.46 -0.88 16.30
N SER A 228 -3.69 -0.92 17.40
CA SER A 228 -3.29 0.28 18.16
C SER A 228 -2.59 1.34 17.30
N TRP A 229 -1.70 0.93 16.41
CA TRP A 229 -0.96 1.88 15.55
C TRP A 229 -1.78 2.45 14.38
N LYS A 230 -2.97 1.90 14.12
CA LYS A 230 -3.94 2.50 13.19
C LYS A 230 -4.81 3.56 13.90
N ARG A 231 -4.73 3.61 15.23
CA ARG A 231 -5.37 4.60 16.10
C ARG A 231 -6.88 4.79 15.84
N PRO A 232 -7.67 3.69 15.69
CA PRO A 232 -9.11 3.83 15.46
C PRO A 232 -9.85 4.52 16.61
N LEU A 233 -9.32 4.43 17.84
CA LEU A 233 -9.85 5.11 19.01
C LEU A 233 -9.77 6.64 18.93
N ASP A 234 -8.76 7.19 18.25
CA ASP A 234 -8.66 8.65 18.08
C ASP A 234 -9.82 9.20 17.25
N LEU A 235 -10.20 8.48 16.20
CA LEU A 235 -11.35 8.85 15.40
C LEU A 235 -12.65 8.74 16.22
N LEU A 236 -12.80 7.67 16.99
CA LEU A 236 -13.97 7.50 17.86
C LEU A 236 -14.08 8.61 18.89
N ARG A 237 -12.97 9.01 19.52
CA ARG A 237 -12.91 10.08 20.53
C ARG A 237 -13.16 11.47 19.95
N ALA A 238 -12.81 11.69 18.69
CA ALA A 238 -13.13 12.92 17.97
C ALA A 238 -14.63 13.03 17.59
N PHE A 239 -15.30 11.88 17.41
CA PHE A 239 -16.65 11.80 16.85
C PHE A 239 -17.77 12.43 17.71
N PRO A 240 -17.77 12.46 19.06
CA PRO A 240 -18.80 13.11 19.87
C PRO A 240 -18.98 14.60 19.58
N GLN A 241 -17.93 15.28 19.10
CA GLN A 241 -17.96 16.72 18.75
C GLN A 241 -18.59 16.98 17.38
N VAL A 242 -18.90 15.91 16.63
CA VAL A 242 -19.51 15.99 15.30
C VAL A 242 -21.04 16.01 15.42
N SER A 243 -21.70 16.75 14.54
CA SER A 243 -23.16 16.85 14.48
C SER A 243 -23.84 15.49 14.53
N LYS A 244 -25.06 15.43 15.07
CA LYS A 244 -25.88 14.20 15.10
C LYS A 244 -26.25 13.69 13.72
N SER A 245 -26.12 14.51 12.67
CA SER A 245 -26.28 14.14 11.27
C SER A 245 -25.04 13.48 10.66
N ALA A 246 -24.28 12.73 11.47
CA ALA A 246 -23.13 11.97 11.02
C ALA A 246 -23.19 10.53 11.54
N VAL A 247 -22.76 9.59 10.70
CA VAL A 247 -22.60 8.17 11.02
C VAL A 247 -21.13 7.81 10.85
N LEU A 248 -20.57 7.10 11.82
CA LEU A 248 -19.19 6.58 11.78
C LEU A 248 -19.21 5.09 11.43
N VAL A 249 -18.49 4.71 10.40
CA VAL A 249 -18.42 3.32 9.90
C VAL A 249 -16.99 2.82 10.02
N TYR A 250 -16.82 1.66 10.66
CA TYR A 250 -15.56 0.92 10.73
C TYR A 250 -15.63 -0.29 9.81
N ALA A 251 -14.80 -0.30 8.75
CA ALA A 251 -14.58 -1.46 7.88
C ALA A 251 -13.23 -2.08 8.23
N GLY A 252 -13.24 -3.21 8.92
CA GLY A 252 -12.06 -3.93 9.37
C GLY A 252 -12.30 -4.73 10.63
N GLU A 253 -11.37 -5.61 10.91
CA GLU A 253 -11.31 -6.44 12.11
C GLU A 253 -9.98 -6.27 12.84
N GLY A 254 -9.92 -6.71 14.09
CA GLY A 254 -8.69 -6.71 14.87
C GLY A 254 -8.91 -6.64 16.37
N PRO A 255 -7.83 -6.68 17.15
CA PRO A 255 -7.89 -6.83 18.61
C PRO A 255 -8.60 -5.67 19.34
N LEU A 256 -8.71 -4.49 18.73
CA LEU A 256 -9.39 -3.34 19.37
C LEU A 256 -10.90 -3.30 19.15
N ARG A 257 -11.51 -4.30 18.47
CA ARG A 257 -12.95 -4.30 18.18
C ARG A 257 -13.81 -4.12 19.43
N SER A 258 -13.64 -4.97 20.44
CA SER A 258 -14.43 -4.92 21.66
C SER A 258 -14.20 -3.63 22.46
N GLU A 259 -12.98 -3.10 22.46
CA GLU A 259 -12.66 -1.83 23.11
C GLU A 259 -13.37 -0.65 22.43
N LEU A 260 -13.40 -0.63 21.10
CA LEU A 260 -14.12 0.39 20.34
C LEU A 260 -15.64 0.35 20.59
N GLU A 261 -16.24 -0.81 20.69
CA GLU A 261 -17.68 -0.97 21.00
C GLU A 261 -18.00 -0.47 22.40
N ALA A 262 -17.17 -0.81 23.40
CA ALA A 262 -17.32 -0.32 24.77
C ALA A 262 -17.15 1.20 24.88
N GLU A 263 -16.10 1.75 24.22
CA GLU A 263 -15.82 3.19 24.21
C GLU A 263 -16.95 3.95 23.48
N ALA A 264 -17.51 3.43 22.38
CA ALA A 264 -18.65 4.05 21.68
C ALA A 264 -19.88 4.18 22.58
N THR A 265 -20.13 3.15 23.41
CA THR A 265 -21.21 3.15 24.40
C THR A 265 -20.95 4.19 25.50
N LEU A 266 -19.70 4.21 26.03
CA LEU A 266 -19.31 5.16 27.09
C LEU A 266 -19.42 6.62 26.62
N LEU A 267 -19.05 6.89 25.37
CA LEU A 267 -19.14 8.22 24.75
C LEU A 267 -20.57 8.59 24.32
N GLY A 268 -21.55 7.68 24.46
CA GLY A 268 -22.95 7.93 24.10
C GLY A 268 -23.18 8.10 22.59
N VAL A 269 -22.33 7.49 21.75
CA VAL A 269 -22.41 7.56 20.29
C VAL A 269 -22.68 6.21 19.62
N GLY A 270 -22.91 5.15 20.38
CA GLY A 270 -23.06 3.79 19.87
C GLY A 270 -24.19 3.63 18.85
N ASP A 271 -25.25 4.42 18.95
CA ASP A 271 -26.37 4.46 17.99
C ASP A 271 -25.98 4.99 16.59
N ARG A 272 -24.84 5.69 16.50
CA ARG A 272 -24.31 6.28 15.26
C ARG A 272 -22.99 5.64 14.79
N VAL A 273 -22.53 4.56 15.42
CA VAL A 273 -21.31 3.84 15.04
C VAL A 273 -21.69 2.48 14.46
N ARG A 274 -21.11 2.12 13.34
CA ARG A 274 -21.33 0.84 12.66
C ARG A 274 -20.01 0.13 12.44
N PHE A 275 -20.00 -1.16 12.70
CA PHE A 275 -18.84 -2.01 12.51
C PHE A 275 -19.20 -3.06 11.46
N LEU A 276 -18.57 -3.01 10.31
CA LEU A 276 -18.86 -3.91 9.18
C LEU A 276 -18.09 -5.23 9.29
N GLY A 277 -17.08 -5.30 10.18
CA GLY A 277 -16.16 -6.43 10.18
C GLY A 277 -15.18 -6.36 9.00
N PHE A 278 -14.53 -7.49 8.72
CA PHE A 278 -13.67 -7.62 7.55
C PHE A 278 -14.51 -7.54 6.27
N VAL A 279 -14.15 -6.60 5.40
CA VAL A 279 -14.74 -6.46 4.06
C VAL A 279 -13.67 -6.85 3.05
N ASN A 280 -13.97 -7.84 2.19
CA ASN A 280 -13.05 -8.28 1.16
C ASN A 280 -13.02 -7.28 0.00
N GLN A 281 -12.04 -7.41 -0.89
CA GLN A 281 -11.75 -6.39 -1.92
C GLN A 281 -12.96 -6.11 -2.83
N SER A 282 -13.72 -7.12 -3.23
CA SER A 282 -14.90 -6.92 -4.08
C SER A 282 -16.02 -6.11 -3.43
N GLY A 283 -16.12 -6.10 -2.10
CA GLY A 283 -17.10 -5.33 -1.33
C GLY A 283 -16.66 -3.90 -0.98
N LEU A 284 -15.36 -3.60 -1.03
CA LEU A 284 -14.85 -2.28 -0.65
C LEU A 284 -15.30 -1.11 -1.54
N PRO A 285 -15.55 -1.27 -2.87
CA PRO A 285 -16.11 -0.19 -3.68
C PRO A 285 -17.45 0.35 -3.14
N GLU A 286 -18.33 -0.53 -2.64
CA GLU A 286 -19.59 -0.11 -2.01
C GLU A 286 -19.34 0.73 -0.76
N VAL A 287 -18.34 0.33 0.05
CA VAL A 287 -18.01 1.01 1.30
C VAL A 287 -17.42 2.40 1.03
N TYR A 288 -16.45 2.50 0.12
CA TYR A 288 -15.84 3.80 -0.21
C TYR A 288 -16.84 4.74 -0.90
N THR A 289 -17.58 4.25 -1.89
CA THR A 289 -18.51 5.09 -2.67
C THR A 289 -19.69 5.60 -1.82
N SER A 290 -20.09 4.85 -0.80
CA SER A 290 -21.19 5.23 0.10
C SER A 290 -20.72 6.09 1.29
N SER A 291 -19.42 6.42 1.37
CA SER A 291 -18.83 7.24 2.43
C SER A 291 -18.49 8.64 1.90
N ASP A 292 -18.67 9.66 2.74
CA ASP A 292 -18.42 11.05 2.37
C ASP A 292 -16.98 11.49 2.72
N LEU A 293 -16.35 10.82 3.69
CA LEU A 293 -14.97 11.10 4.13
C LEU A 293 -14.35 9.86 4.76
N MET A 294 -13.22 9.40 4.25
CA MET A 294 -12.40 8.40 4.93
C MET A 294 -11.36 9.07 5.84
N VAL A 295 -11.12 8.49 7.02
CA VAL A 295 -10.14 8.99 8.00
C VAL A 295 -9.15 7.90 8.38
N LEU A 296 -7.85 8.23 8.29
CA LEU A 296 -6.75 7.37 8.70
C LEU A 296 -5.87 8.09 9.73
N PRO A 297 -6.11 7.95 11.05
CA PRO A 297 -5.33 8.61 12.10
C PRO A 297 -4.03 7.86 12.45
N SER A 298 -3.56 6.98 11.58
CA SER A 298 -2.49 6.02 11.84
C SER A 298 -1.21 6.66 12.38
N GLU A 299 -0.61 6.03 13.39
CA GLU A 299 0.70 6.40 13.92
C GLU A 299 1.85 5.95 13.02
N TYR A 300 1.65 4.89 12.28
CA TYR A 300 2.63 4.37 11.34
C TYR A 300 1.95 3.73 10.14
N GLU A 301 2.22 4.32 8.98
CA GLU A 301 1.76 3.81 7.70
C GLU A 301 2.81 4.12 6.63
N PRO A 302 3.49 3.12 6.08
CA PRO A 302 4.51 3.35 5.04
C PRO A 302 3.95 4.11 3.83
N PHE A 303 2.74 3.72 3.38
CA PHE A 303 2.03 4.44 2.33
C PHE A 303 0.52 4.53 2.60
N ALA A 304 -0.20 3.41 2.72
CA ALA A 304 -1.65 3.28 2.80
C ALA A 304 -2.33 3.23 1.42
N VAL A 305 -2.27 2.11 0.73
CA VAL A 305 -2.93 1.92 -0.57
C VAL A 305 -4.46 2.09 -0.53
N VAL A 306 -5.08 1.92 0.65
CA VAL A 306 -6.51 2.22 0.87
C VAL A 306 -6.87 3.69 0.56
N VAL A 307 -5.90 4.61 0.61
CA VAL A 307 -6.08 6.00 0.14
C VAL A 307 -6.31 6.04 -1.35
N ASN A 308 -5.52 5.27 -2.14
CA ASN A 308 -5.70 5.18 -3.58
C ASN A 308 -7.08 4.61 -3.92
N GLU A 309 -7.50 3.56 -3.22
CA GLU A 309 -8.78 2.88 -3.39
C GLU A 309 -9.96 3.83 -3.14
N ALA A 310 -9.94 4.52 -2.00
CA ALA A 310 -10.95 5.50 -1.62
C ALA A 310 -11.04 6.64 -2.64
N MET A 311 -9.88 7.20 -3.06
CA MET A 311 -9.84 8.28 -4.05
C MET A 311 -10.37 7.84 -5.42
N CYS A 312 -10.08 6.62 -5.87
CA CYS A 312 -10.66 6.05 -7.10
C CYS A 312 -12.19 5.98 -7.02
N CYS A 313 -12.73 5.64 -5.85
CA CYS A 313 -14.18 5.58 -5.60
C CYS A 313 -14.81 6.94 -5.29
N GLY A 314 -14.06 8.05 -5.37
CA GLY A 314 -14.55 9.39 -5.10
C GLY A 314 -14.76 9.71 -3.63
N CYS A 315 -14.17 8.93 -2.69
CA CYS A 315 -14.20 9.22 -1.27
C CYS A 315 -13.00 10.09 -0.89
N PRO A 316 -13.22 11.36 -0.45
CA PRO A 316 -12.17 12.19 0.10
C PRO A 316 -11.50 11.55 1.32
N VAL A 317 -10.23 11.88 1.55
CA VAL A 317 -9.44 11.28 2.63
C VAL A 317 -8.81 12.34 3.51
N ALA A 318 -8.96 12.20 4.83
CA ALA A 318 -8.18 12.89 5.82
C ALA A 318 -7.25 11.90 6.54
N SER A 319 -6.02 12.30 6.85
CA SER A 319 -5.08 11.41 7.53
C SER A 319 -4.14 12.14 8.46
N SER A 320 -3.52 11.38 9.37
CA SER A 320 -2.38 11.89 10.10
C SER A 320 -1.19 12.17 9.17
N ASP A 321 -0.28 13.03 9.60
CA ASP A 321 1.00 13.31 8.94
C ASP A 321 1.97 12.11 8.94
N HIS A 322 1.63 11.06 9.68
CA HIS A 322 2.35 9.79 9.72
C HIS A 322 1.91 8.78 8.64
N VAL A 323 0.92 9.12 7.82
CA VAL A 323 0.50 8.31 6.66
C VAL A 323 1.32 8.69 5.43
N GLY A 324 1.97 7.71 4.79
CA GLY A 324 2.88 7.95 3.65
C GLY A 324 2.20 8.58 2.45
N ALA A 325 0.95 8.23 2.19
CA ALA A 325 0.16 8.82 1.11
C ALA A 325 -0.22 10.29 1.35
N ALA A 326 -0.11 10.80 2.59
CA ALA A 326 -0.52 12.17 2.92
C ALA A 326 0.18 13.21 2.06
N ARG A 327 1.51 13.12 1.93
CA ARG A 327 2.32 14.05 1.15
C ARG A 327 2.02 14.00 -0.35
N ASP A 328 1.86 12.79 -0.88
CA ASP A 328 1.75 12.59 -2.33
C ASP A 328 0.31 12.71 -2.84
N LEU A 329 -0.67 12.33 -2.05
CA LEU A 329 -2.05 12.23 -2.49
C LEU A 329 -3.01 13.20 -1.80
N ILE A 330 -2.89 13.44 -0.49
CA ILE A 330 -3.86 14.21 0.29
C ILE A 330 -3.51 15.70 0.29
N ALA A 331 -2.31 16.06 0.74
CA ALA A 331 -1.88 17.43 0.89
C ALA A 331 -1.93 18.26 -0.42
N PRO A 332 -1.63 17.70 -1.61
CA PRO A 332 -1.75 18.46 -2.86
C PRO A 332 -3.19 18.89 -3.21
N VAL A 333 -4.20 18.19 -2.65
CA VAL A 333 -5.63 18.48 -2.89
C VAL A 333 -6.21 19.29 -1.75
N CYS A 334 -5.99 18.85 -0.51
CA CYS A 334 -6.55 19.47 0.69
C CYS A 334 -5.55 19.38 1.86
N PRO A 335 -4.59 20.31 1.97
CA PRO A 335 -3.57 20.26 3.01
C PRO A 335 -4.15 20.30 4.42
N GLU A 336 -5.33 20.93 4.63
CA GLU A 336 -6.03 20.96 5.91
C GLU A 336 -6.58 19.60 6.38
N PHE A 337 -6.64 18.60 5.48
CA PHE A 337 -7.03 17.21 5.80
C PHE A 337 -5.83 16.37 6.27
N VAL A 338 -4.64 16.94 6.33
CA VAL A 338 -3.49 16.34 7.01
C VAL A 338 -3.34 16.97 8.40
N PHE A 339 -3.38 16.13 9.44
CA PHE A 339 -3.34 16.58 10.84
C PHE A 339 -2.20 15.88 11.61
N PRO A 340 -1.69 16.49 12.70
CA PRO A 340 -0.66 15.86 13.53
C PRO A 340 -1.17 14.55 14.14
N CYS A 341 -0.35 13.51 14.07
CA CYS A 341 -0.70 12.21 14.63
C CYS A 341 -0.99 12.32 16.14
N GLY A 342 -2.15 11.81 16.57
CA GLY A 342 -2.60 11.85 17.97
C GLY A 342 -3.33 13.14 18.37
N ASP A 343 -3.43 14.12 17.51
CA ASP A 343 -4.18 15.36 17.75
C ASP A 343 -5.69 15.14 17.50
N VAL A 344 -6.36 14.60 18.53
CA VAL A 344 -7.80 14.28 18.49
C VAL A 344 -8.65 15.56 18.36
N GLU A 345 -8.22 16.68 18.95
CA GLU A 345 -8.94 17.95 18.88
C GLU A 345 -8.90 18.53 17.47
N ARG A 346 -7.72 18.48 16.83
CA ARG A 346 -7.58 18.89 15.43
C ARG A 346 -8.41 18.01 14.50
N LEU A 347 -8.41 16.70 14.72
CA LEU A 347 -9.25 15.76 13.98
C LEU A 347 -10.73 16.10 14.16
N ALA A 348 -11.19 16.33 15.40
CA ALA A 348 -12.59 16.70 15.67
C ALA A 348 -13.00 18.00 14.94
N ALA A 349 -12.11 19.00 14.91
CA ALA A 349 -12.36 20.24 14.17
C ALA A 349 -12.48 20.02 12.66
N ILE A 350 -11.65 19.15 12.08
CA ILE A 350 -11.73 18.76 10.65
C ILE A 350 -13.08 18.07 10.37
N LEU A 351 -13.47 17.10 11.21
CA LEU A 351 -14.72 16.37 11.06
C LEU A 351 -15.94 17.29 11.19
N ALA A 352 -15.97 18.16 12.19
CA ALA A 352 -17.06 19.12 12.39
C ALA A 352 -17.23 20.03 11.17
N LYS A 353 -16.14 20.56 10.63
CA LYS A 353 -16.14 21.40 9.43
C LYS A 353 -16.61 20.62 8.19
N ALA A 354 -16.15 19.38 8.02
CA ALA A 354 -16.54 18.53 6.90
C ALA A 354 -18.03 18.21 6.92
N VAL A 355 -18.62 17.96 8.09
CA VAL A 355 -20.05 17.70 8.25
C VAL A 355 -20.90 18.94 8.00
N GLN A 356 -20.40 20.14 8.33
CA GLN A 356 -21.09 21.41 8.08
C GLN A 356 -21.12 21.78 6.59
N ASP A 357 -20.09 21.42 5.83
CA ASP A 357 -19.97 21.81 4.42
C ASP A 357 -19.86 20.59 3.50
N ARG A 358 -21.00 19.94 3.26
CA ARG A 358 -21.11 18.79 2.35
C ARG A 358 -20.78 19.16 0.90
N SER A 359 -21.06 20.40 0.50
CA SER A 359 -20.77 20.85 -0.85
C SER A 359 -19.26 20.86 -1.12
N LYS A 360 -18.47 21.18 -0.11
CA LYS A 360 -17.01 21.09 -0.14
C LYS A 360 -16.56 19.63 -0.28
N LEU A 361 -17.16 18.67 0.43
CA LEU A 361 -16.83 17.25 0.29
C LEU A 361 -17.08 16.75 -1.14
N ALA A 362 -18.20 17.15 -1.75
CA ALA A 362 -18.50 16.80 -3.15
C ALA A 362 -17.48 17.39 -4.14
N THR A 363 -17.06 18.64 -3.92
CA THR A 363 -15.99 19.28 -4.72
C THR A 363 -14.64 18.54 -4.53
N LEU A 364 -14.31 18.18 -3.29
CA LEU A 364 -13.10 17.44 -2.98
C LEU A 364 -13.11 16.03 -3.60
N SER A 365 -14.26 15.35 -3.67
CA SER A 365 -14.40 14.07 -4.33
C SER A 365 -13.83 14.10 -5.76
N HIS A 366 -14.27 15.06 -6.57
CA HIS A 366 -13.76 15.22 -7.94
C HIS A 366 -12.27 15.58 -7.98
N ALA A 367 -11.80 16.43 -7.07
CA ALA A 367 -10.38 16.81 -7.00
C ALA A 367 -9.49 15.61 -6.63
N TYR A 368 -9.92 14.78 -5.69
CA TYR A 368 -9.23 13.54 -5.31
C TYR A 368 -9.22 12.52 -6.45
N GLN A 369 -10.35 12.32 -7.16
CA GLN A 369 -10.38 11.46 -8.34
C GLN A 369 -9.43 11.96 -9.43
N SER A 370 -9.38 13.26 -9.69
CA SER A 370 -8.43 13.85 -10.66
C SER A 370 -6.98 13.62 -10.21
N ARG A 371 -6.70 13.77 -8.92
CA ARG A 371 -5.35 13.54 -8.37
C ARG A 371 -4.90 12.10 -8.55
N ILE A 372 -5.76 11.12 -8.25
CA ILE A 372 -5.37 9.70 -8.32
C ILE A 372 -5.09 9.24 -9.76
N LEU A 373 -5.63 9.87 -10.78
CA LEU A 373 -5.31 9.57 -12.16
C LEU A 373 -3.85 9.87 -12.51
N SER A 374 -3.23 10.84 -11.82
CA SER A 374 -1.79 11.11 -11.95
C SER A 374 -0.90 10.25 -11.04
N TRP A 375 -1.48 9.27 -10.35
CA TRP A 375 -0.82 8.29 -9.50
C TRP A 375 -1.37 6.89 -9.80
N SER A 376 -1.20 6.45 -11.03
CA SER A 376 -1.91 5.32 -11.61
C SER A 376 -1.00 4.14 -11.90
N PRO A 377 -1.56 2.96 -12.21
CA PRO A 377 -0.80 1.82 -12.75
C PRO A 377 0.03 2.18 -13.97
N GLN A 378 -0.45 3.10 -14.81
CA GLN A 378 0.31 3.52 -16.00
C GLN A 378 1.65 4.15 -15.62
N GLN A 379 1.65 5.13 -14.68
CA GLN A 379 2.90 5.73 -14.19
C GLN A 379 3.79 4.70 -13.48
N ASN A 380 3.19 3.76 -12.73
CA ASN A 380 3.94 2.68 -12.09
C ASN A 380 4.69 1.83 -13.13
N ILE A 381 4.00 1.39 -14.19
CA ILE A 381 4.58 0.54 -15.23
C ILE A 381 5.63 1.29 -16.04
N GLU A 382 5.36 2.52 -16.46
CA GLU A 382 6.34 3.33 -17.19
C GLU A 382 7.62 3.53 -16.38
N ALA A 383 7.50 3.94 -15.11
CA ALA A 383 8.64 4.09 -14.22
C ALA A 383 9.38 2.74 -13.95
N THR A 384 8.65 1.63 -13.90
CA THR A 384 9.24 0.28 -13.74
C THR A 384 10.07 -0.08 -14.97
N VAL A 385 9.55 0.13 -16.17
CA VAL A 385 10.26 -0.13 -17.44
C VAL A 385 11.50 0.76 -17.54
N GLU A 386 11.38 2.06 -17.24
CA GLU A 386 12.53 2.98 -17.20
C GLU A 386 13.61 2.51 -16.23
N ALA A 387 13.22 2.08 -15.02
CA ALA A 387 14.15 1.56 -14.02
C ALA A 387 14.90 0.30 -14.51
N ILE A 388 14.20 -0.61 -15.18
CA ILE A 388 14.79 -1.82 -15.77
C ILE A 388 15.80 -1.43 -16.86
N HIS A 389 15.41 -0.55 -17.79
CA HIS A 389 16.27 -0.07 -18.86
C HIS A 389 17.53 0.60 -18.30
N ALA A 390 17.37 1.51 -17.34
CA ALA A 390 18.49 2.23 -16.72
C ALA A 390 19.46 1.29 -15.99
N ALA A 391 18.93 0.24 -15.33
CA ALA A 391 19.76 -0.73 -14.63
C ALA A 391 20.49 -1.68 -15.58
N ALA A 392 19.79 -2.23 -16.57
CA ALA A 392 20.35 -3.18 -17.53
C ALA A 392 21.41 -2.53 -18.44
N SER A 393 21.18 -1.29 -18.92
CA SER A 393 22.14 -0.56 -19.75
C SER A 393 23.48 -0.31 -19.02
N ARG A 394 23.44 -0.07 -17.68
CA ARG A 394 24.68 0.09 -16.89
C ARG A 394 25.49 -1.20 -16.75
N LYS A 395 24.84 -2.37 -16.87
CA LYS A 395 25.56 -3.66 -16.86
C LYS A 395 26.31 -3.89 -18.16
N VAL A 396 25.68 -3.53 -19.31
CA VAL A 396 26.32 -3.67 -20.63
C VAL A 396 27.55 -2.76 -20.73
N THR A 397 27.51 -1.55 -20.19
CA THR A 397 28.65 -0.59 -20.25
C THR A 397 29.84 -0.98 -19.34
N LYS A 398 29.61 -1.85 -18.34
CA LYS A 398 30.64 -2.32 -17.37
C LYS A 398 31.24 -3.68 -17.72
N ALA A 399 30.66 -4.40 -18.68
CA ALA A 399 31.16 -5.69 -19.22
C ALA A 399 32.05 -5.46 -20.45
#